data_cba61c3ea451775f465d987b3ff92b46
#
_entry.id   cba61c3ea451775f465d987b3ff92b46
#
_cell.length_a   1.000
_cell.length_b   1.000
_cell.length_c   1.000
_cell.angle_alpha   90.00
_cell.angle_beta   90.00
_cell.angle_gamma   90.00
#
_symmetry.space_group_name_H-M   'P 1'
#
loop_
_entity.id
_entity.type
_entity.pdbx_description
1 polymer ?
#
loop_
_entity_poly.entity_id
_entity_poly.type
_entity_poly.pdbx_seq_one_letter_code
_entity_poly.pdbx_strand_id
1 'polypeptide(L)'
;MAVADLQGIQAGIDAGVDRIELNNHLELGGLTPNFDLVAKAVELTTAAGIDLIVMVRPRSGDFNYSHLEIETMLQTILHLRALGVRGVTFGVLTPKGNLSRHYMVELLEAAGSMEVVFHMAFDDIPHENQSMTMDWLLDHGVQRILTHGGALSQSINTTMDWLKETIANAPAGMTILPGGGVNYENAGIIANELSVSELHGTRIVKLV
;
A
#
# COMPACT_ATOMS: atom_id res chain seq x y z
N MET A 1 0.87 -7.84 -5.81
CA MET A 1 0.17 -7.44 -7.06
C MET A 1 -1.11 -6.68 -6.70
N ALA A 2 -1.37 -5.52 -7.34
CA ALA A 2 -2.62 -4.78 -7.14
C ALA A 2 -3.69 -5.22 -8.16
N VAL A 3 -4.92 -5.48 -7.67
CA VAL A 3 -6.06 -5.97 -8.44
C VAL A 3 -7.36 -5.27 -8.01
N ALA A 4 -8.42 -5.35 -8.84
CA ALA A 4 -9.71 -4.73 -8.54
C ALA A 4 -10.92 -5.68 -8.66
N ASP A 5 -10.71 -6.95 -8.99
CA ASP A 5 -11.77 -7.92 -9.19
C ASP A 5 -11.30 -9.35 -8.91
N LEU A 6 -12.25 -10.31 -8.92
CA LEU A 6 -11.96 -11.72 -8.67
C LEU A 6 -11.11 -12.36 -9.77
N GLN A 7 -11.22 -11.88 -11.01
CA GLN A 7 -10.42 -12.40 -12.11
C GLN A 7 -8.94 -12.03 -11.90
N GLY A 8 -8.65 -10.80 -11.48
CA GLY A 8 -7.30 -10.35 -11.11
C GLY A 8 -6.74 -11.12 -9.92
N ILE A 9 -7.57 -11.43 -8.91
CA ILE A 9 -7.17 -12.26 -7.77
C ILE A 9 -6.77 -13.66 -8.26
N GLN A 10 -7.62 -14.33 -9.04
CA GLN A 10 -7.32 -15.66 -9.56
C GLN A 10 -6.06 -15.65 -10.43
N ALA A 11 -5.93 -14.68 -11.31
CA ALA A 11 -4.74 -14.55 -12.15
C ALA A 11 -3.45 -14.33 -11.32
N GLY A 12 -3.51 -13.57 -10.23
CA GLY A 12 -2.39 -13.43 -9.30
C GLY A 12 -2.03 -14.73 -8.59
N ILE A 13 -3.04 -15.47 -8.13
CA ILE A 13 -2.88 -16.80 -7.53
C ILE A 13 -2.19 -17.75 -8.51
N ASP A 14 -2.72 -17.86 -9.75
CA ASP A 14 -2.19 -18.74 -10.78
C ASP A 14 -0.76 -18.39 -11.20
N ALA A 15 -0.41 -17.10 -11.12
CA ALA A 15 0.93 -16.59 -11.40
C ALA A 15 1.90 -16.73 -10.21
N GLY A 16 1.43 -17.16 -9.04
CA GLY A 16 2.25 -17.40 -7.85
C GLY A 16 2.77 -16.12 -7.20
N VAL A 17 1.95 -15.06 -7.12
CA VAL A 17 2.34 -13.86 -6.39
C VAL A 17 2.32 -14.13 -4.88
N ASP A 18 3.22 -13.51 -4.14
CA ASP A 18 3.30 -13.69 -2.67
C ASP A 18 2.18 -12.92 -1.94
N ARG A 19 1.71 -11.82 -2.53
CA ARG A 19 0.74 -10.91 -1.90
C ARG A 19 -0.16 -10.25 -2.94
N ILE A 20 -1.45 -10.13 -2.60
CA ILE A 20 -2.45 -9.41 -3.39
C ILE A 20 -2.90 -8.18 -2.60
N GLU A 21 -2.89 -7.02 -3.25
CA GLU A 21 -3.54 -5.81 -2.76
C GLU A 21 -4.85 -5.60 -3.53
N LEU A 22 -5.96 -5.71 -2.82
CA LEU A 22 -7.29 -5.53 -3.39
C LEU A 22 -7.73 -4.07 -3.29
N ASN A 23 -8.07 -3.54 -4.43
CA ASN A 23 -8.53 -2.16 -4.61
C ASN A 23 -9.90 -2.13 -5.29
N ASN A 24 -10.48 -0.95 -5.38
CA ASN A 24 -11.46 -0.56 -6.38
C ASN A 24 -10.90 0.65 -7.14
N HIS A 25 -11.38 0.93 -8.34
CA HIS A 25 -10.99 2.11 -9.11
C HIS A 25 -9.46 2.34 -9.19
N LEU A 26 -8.72 1.36 -9.71
CA LEU A 26 -7.26 1.46 -9.92
C LEU A 26 -6.87 2.66 -10.79
N GLU A 27 -7.74 3.08 -11.72
CA GLU A 27 -7.57 4.26 -12.56
C GLU A 27 -7.58 5.58 -11.77
N LEU A 28 -8.12 5.56 -10.54
CA LEU A 28 -8.12 6.67 -9.60
C LEU A 28 -7.03 6.55 -8.53
N GLY A 29 -6.10 5.61 -8.70
CA GLY A 29 -5.02 5.32 -7.76
C GLY A 29 -5.41 4.35 -6.65
N GLY A 30 -6.49 3.60 -6.81
CA GLY A 30 -7.00 2.62 -5.83
C GLY A 30 -7.87 3.26 -4.76
N LEU A 31 -9.08 2.73 -4.60
CA LEU A 31 -10.04 3.10 -3.55
C LEU A 31 -10.46 1.84 -2.77
N THR A 32 -11.16 2.04 -1.65
CA THR A 32 -11.72 0.95 -0.85
C THR A 32 -12.67 0.07 -1.69
N PRO A 33 -12.45 -1.25 -1.77
CA PRO A 33 -13.35 -2.17 -2.45
C PRO A 33 -14.63 -2.42 -1.64
N ASN A 34 -15.69 -2.91 -2.31
CA ASN A 34 -16.89 -3.34 -1.61
C ASN A 34 -16.65 -4.62 -0.79
N PHE A 35 -17.39 -4.78 0.32
CA PHE A 35 -17.18 -5.87 1.27
C PHE A 35 -17.55 -7.26 0.73
N ASP A 36 -18.50 -7.36 -0.21
CA ASP A 36 -18.84 -8.64 -0.85
C ASP A 36 -17.67 -9.17 -1.69
N LEU A 37 -16.96 -8.27 -2.37
CA LEU A 37 -15.74 -8.61 -3.10
C LEU A 37 -14.63 -9.03 -2.13
N VAL A 38 -14.45 -8.27 -1.03
CA VAL A 38 -13.45 -8.60 0.01
C VAL A 38 -13.71 -9.98 0.62
N ALA A 39 -14.96 -10.31 0.98
CA ALA A 39 -15.29 -11.61 1.56
C ALA A 39 -14.88 -12.78 0.64
N LYS A 40 -15.21 -12.67 -0.65
CA LYS A 40 -14.78 -13.66 -1.66
C LYS A 40 -13.26 -13.69 -1.86
N ALA A 41 -12.62 -12.54 -1.81
CA ALA A 41 -11.16 -12.45 -1.90
C ALA A 41 -10.47 -13.16 -0.74
N VAL A 42 -10.98 -13.01 0.49
CA VAL A 42 -10.47 -13.70 1.69
C VAL A 42 -10.56 -15.22 1.51
N GLU A 43 -11.69 -15.73 1.02
CA GLU A 43 -11.87 -17.18 0.76
C GLU A 43 -10.82 -17.70 -0.23
N LEU A 44 -10.66 -17.03 -1.38
CA LEU A 44 -9.74 -17.45 -2.43
C LEU A 44 -8.27 -17.37 -1.99
N THR A 45 -7.86 -16.26 -1.38
CA THR A 45 -6.47 -16.05 -0.98
C THR A 45 -6.08 -16.93 0.20
N THR A 46 -7.00 -17.18 1.15
CA THR A 46 -6.78 -18.12 2.26
C THR A 46 -6.58 -19.54 1.72
N ALA A 47 -7.42 -19.99 0.79
CA ALA A 47 -7.29 -21.30 0.17
C ALA A 47 -5.96 -21.48 -0.58
N ALA A 48 -5.45 -20.40 -1.17
CA ALA A 48 -4.18 -20.37 -1.91
C ALA A 48 -2.94 -20.14 -1.02
N GLY A 49 -3.12 -19.75 0.24
CA GLY A 49 -2.02 -19.39 1.15
C GLY A 49 -1.32 -18.06 0.78
N ILE A 50 -2.06 -17.13 0.17
CA ILE A 50 -1.56 -15.82 -0.26
C ILE A 50 -2.07 -14.72 0.67
N ASP A 51 -1.21 -13.78 1.05
CA ASP A 51 -1.59 -12.65 1.88
C ASP A 51 -2.49 -11.67 1.12
N LEU A 52 -3.64 -11.32 1.70
CA LEU A 52 -4.55 -10.30 1.20
C LEU A 52 -4.40 -9.01 1.99
N ILE A 53 -4.03 -7.94 1.30
CA ILE A 53 -4.02 -6.57 1.81
C ILE A 53 -5.19 -5.82 1.13
N VAL A 54 -5.95 -5.04 1.88
CA VAL A 54 -7.10 -4.31 1.34
C VAL A 54 -6.89 -2.82 1.45
N MET A 55 -7.14 -2.09 0.36
CA MET A 55 -7.07 -0.63 0.34
C MET A 55 -8.16 -0.02 1.21
N VAL A 56 -7.77 0.92 2.07
CA VAL A 56 -8.67 1.76 2.86
C VAL A 56 -8.45 3.22 2.47
N ARG A 57 -9.14 3.64 1.42
CA ARG A 57 -9.09 4.99 0.85
C ARG A 57 -10.49 5.39 0.41
N PRO A 58 -11.14 6.33 1.12
CA PRO A 58 -12.58 6.63 0.92
C PRO A 58 -12.85 7.39 -0.38
N ARG A 59 -11.89 8.14 -0.90
CA ARG A 59 -12.00 8.93 -2.13
C ARG A 59 -10.66 9.10 -2.84
N SER A 60 -10.71 9.48 -4.10
CA SER A 60 -9.55 9.97 -4.87
C SER A 60 -9.11 11.38 -4.44
N GLY A 61 -8.02 11.88 -5.01
CA GLY A 61 -7.42 13.17 -4.69
C GLY A 61 -6.40 13.04 -3.57
N ASP A 62 -6.29 14.05 -2.74
CA ASP A 62 -5.32 14.14 -1.66
C ASP A 62 -5.57 13.13 -0.50
N PHE A 63 -4.65 13.10 0.44
CA PHE A 63 -4.71 12.21 1.61
C PHE A 63 -5.03 12.97 2.91
N ASN A 64 -5.55 14.20 2.78
CA ASN A 64 -6.02 15.00 3.91
C ASN A 64 -7.53 14.83 4.05
N TYR A 65 -7.96 13.98 4.96
CA TYR A 65 -9.36 13.59 5.13
C TYR A 65 -10.05 14.42 6.19
N SER A 66 -11.36 14.66 5.98
CA SER A 66 -12.26 15.19 6.99
C SER A 66 -12.48 14.17 8.13
N HIS A 67 -12.95 14.63 9.27
CA HIS A 67 -13.30 13.75 10.39
C HIS A 67 -14.31 12.65 9.99
N LEU A 68 -15.31 12.96 9.18
CA LEU A 68 -16.29 11.98 8.69
C LEU A 68 -15.65 10.91 7.79
N GLU A 69 -14.67 11.28 6.96
CA GLU A 69 -13.91 10.32 6.14
C GLU A 69 -13.03 9.43 7.01
N ILE A 70 -12.42 9.98 8.07
CA ILE A 70 -11.68 9.18 9.06
C ILE A 70 -12.59 8.20 9.80
N GLU A 71 -13.77 8.63 10.23
CA GLU A 71 -14.77 7.72 10.83
C GLU A 71 -15.14 6.58 9.86
N THR A 72 -15.33 6.92 8.57
CA THR A 72 -15.60 5.91 7.53
C THR A 72 -14.42 4.92 7.40
N MET A 73 -13.18 5.41 7.41
CA MET A 73 -11.98 4.55 7.38
C MET A 73 -11.90 3.65 8.61
N LEU A 74 -12.17 4.17 9.80
CA LEU A 74 -12.22 3.39 11.06
C LEU A 74 -13.24 2.24 10.97
N GLN A 75 -14.48 2.54 10.57
CA GLN A 75 -15.52 1.51 10.41
C GLN A 75 -15.15 0.48 9.35
N THR A 76 -14.53 0.92 8.25
CA THR A 76 -14.01 0.03 7.19
C THR A 76 -12.96 -0.92 7.75
N ILE A 77 -11.96 -0.43 8.47
CA ILE A 77 -10.89 -1.25 9.06
C ILE A 77 -11.46 -2.28 10.04
N LEU A 78 -12.38 -1.87 10.92
CA LEU A 78 -13.04 -2.78 11.86
C LEU A 78 -13.80 -3.90 11.13
N HIS A 79 -14.49 -3.57 10.04
CA HIS A 79 -15.20 -4.56 9.22
C HIS A 79 -14.24 -5.51 8.52
N LEU A 80 -13.17 -5.01 7.91
CA LEU A 80 -12.13 -5.81 7.27
C LEU A 80 -11.47 -6.78 8.26
N ARG A 81 -11.19 -6.32 9.48
CA ARG A 81 -10.69 -7.16 10.56
C ARG A 81 -11.66 -8.29 10.93
N ALA A 82 -12.96 -7.98 10.99
CA ALA A 82 -14.01 -8.99 11.26
C ALA A 82 -14.14 -10.02 10.12
N LEU A 83 -13.85 -9.64 8.87
CA LEU A 83 -13.78 -10.55 7.73
C LEU A 83 -12.52 -11.43 7.71
N GLY A 84 -11.56 -11.21 8.60
CA GLY A 84 -10.31 -11.98 8.64
C GLY A 84 -9.28 -11.57 7.60
N VAL A 85 -9.33 -10.34 7.10
CA VAL A 85 -8.32 -9.79 6.18
C VAL A 85 -6.96 -9.77 6.86
N ARG A 86 -5.90 -10.19 6.15
CA ARG A 86 -4.53 -10.27 6.67
C ARG A 86 -3.94 -8.90 6.98
N GLY A 87 -4.20 -7.91 6.13
CA GLY A 87 -3.68 -6.56 6.30
C GLY A 87 -4.44 -5.51 5.52
N VAL A 88 -4.13 -4.26 5.78
CA VAL A 88 -4.74 -3.09 5.15
C VAL A 88 -3.66 -2.12 4.67
N THR A 89 -4.00 -1.32 3.66
CA THR A 89 -3.12 -0.25 3.18
C THR A 89 -3.85 1.09 3.24
N PHE A 90 -3.24 2.06 3.91
CA PHE A 90 -3.76 3.42 4.06
C PHE A 90 -2.66 4.42 4.39
N GLY A 91 -3.00 5.71 4.38
CA GLY A 91 -2.14 6.79 4.86
C GLY A 91 -2.94 8.07 4.98
N VAL A 92 -2.67 8.87 6.01
CA VAL A 92 -3.37 10.12 6.29
C VAL A 92 -2.36 11.24 6.48
N LEU A 93 -2.56 12.33 5.76
CA LEU A 93 -1.72 13.51 5.85
C LEU A 93 -2.49 14.69 6.46
N THR A 94 -1.74 15.63 6.98
CA THR A 94 -2.27 16.95 7.38
C THR A 94 -2.45 17.84 6.16
N PRO A 95 -3.17 18.98 6.27
CA PRO A 95 -3.27 19.98 5.18
C PRO A 95 -1.92 20.54 4.70
N LYS A 96 -0.83 20.34 5.47
CA LYS A 96 0.54 20.75 5.13
C LYS A 96 1.37 19.62 4.50
N GLY A 97 0.74 18.49 4.15
CA GLY A 97 1.42 17.32 3.57
C GLY A 97 2.26 16.49 4.57
N ASN A 98 2.20 16.76 5.87
CA ASN A 98 2.89 15.93 6.86
C ASN A 98 2.03 14.78 7.34
N LEU A 99 2.65 13.73 7.89
CA LEU A 99 1.94 12.62 8.52
C LEU A 99 0.95 13.14 9.58
N SER A 100 -0.31 12.74 9.48
CA SER A 100 -1.33 13.02 10.49
C SER A 100 -1.24 12.01 11.63
N ARG A 101 -0.28 12.21 12.55
CA ARG A 101 0.00 11.27 13.64
C ARG A 101 -1.24 10.95 14.47
N HIS A 102 -2.08 11.95 14.73
CA HIS A 102 -3.32 11.77 15.51
C HIS A 102 -4.25 10.73 14.84
N TYR A 103 -4.63 10.94 13.59
CA TYR A 103 -5.50 10.02 12.88
C TYR A 103 -4.83 8.68 12.55
N MET A 104 -3.52 8.67 12.32
CA MET A 104 -2.80 7.42 12.13
C MET A 104 -2.85 6.53 13.38
N VAL A 105 -2.71 7.07 14.59
CA VAL A 105 -2.84 6.31 15.84
C VAL A 105 -4.22 5.65 15.93
N GLU A 106 -5.30 6.40 15.68
CA GLU A 106 -6.67 5.87 15.73
C GLU A 106 -6.88 4.72 14.73
N LEU A 107 -6.40 4.89 13.49
CA LEU A 107 -6.54 3.86 12.44
C LEU A 107 -5.68 2.62 12.74
N LEU A 108 -4.48 2.79 13.30
CA LEU A 108 -3.60 1.70 13.71
C LEU A 108 -4.20 0.90 14.88
N GLU A 109 -4.82 1.58 15.85
CA GLU A 109 -5.55 0.93 16.94
C GLU A 109 -6.74 0.11 16.41
N ALA A 110 -7.49 0.64 15.43
CA ALA A 110 -8.56 -0.10 14.76
C ALA A 110 -8.05 -1.32 13.99
N ALA A 111 -6.90 -1.21 13.32
CA ALA A 111 -6.25 -2.29 12.60
C ALA A 111 -5.81 -3.43 13.56
N GLY A 112 -5.39 -3.09 14.76
CA GLY A 112 -4.99 -4.08 15.80
C GLY A 112 -3.81 -4.94 15.33
N SER A 113 -4.02 -6.25 15.16
CA SER A 113 -2.98 -7.19 14.73
C SER A 113 -2.85 -7.37 13.23
N MET A 114 -3.67 -6.67 12.43
CA MET A 114 -3.53 -6.71 10.97
C MET A 114 -2.21 -6.05 10.55
N GLU A 115 -1.61 -6.55 9.48
CA GLU A 115 -0.49 -5.86 8.85
C GLU A 115 -0.96 -4.52 8.26
N VAL A 116 -0.16 -3.47 8.44
CA VAL A 116 -0.44 -2.16 7.86
C VAL A 116 0.66 -1.76 6.89
N VAL A 117 0.27 -1.45 5.66
CA VAL A 117 1.13 -0.81 4.65
C VAL A 117 0.80 0.67 4.60
N PHE A 118 1.78 1.54 4.73
CA PHE A 118 1.59 2.95 4.45
C PHE A 118 1.73 3.16 2.94
N HIS A 119 0.66 3.59 2.28
CA HIS A 119 0.62 3.69 0.83
C HIS A 119 1.32 4.94 0.28
N MET A 120 1.15 5.22 -1.03
CA MET A 120 1.81 6.32 -1.75
C MET A 120 1.46 7.75 -1.26
N ALA A 121 0.68 7.92 -0.18
CA ALA A 121 0.67 9.18 0.56
C ALA A 121 2.06 9.58 1.05
N PHE A 122 2.99 8.62 1.14
CA PHE A 122 4.39 8.88 1.47
C PHE A 122 5.08 9.81 0.48
N ASP A 123 4.74 9.69 -0.81
CA ASP A 123 5.31 10.51 -1.87
C ASP A 123 4.88 11.99 -1.81
N ASP A 124 3.76 12.29 -1.12
CA ASP A 124 3.28 13.67 -0.89
C ASP A 124 3.91 14.32 0.36
N ILE A 125 4.67 13.55 1.16
CA ILE A 125 5.37 14.07 2.34
C ILE A 125 6.65 14.79 1.88
N PRO A 126 6.90 16.05 2.34
CA PRO A 126 8.14 16.76 2.05
C PRO A 126 9.37 15.90 2.38
N HIS A 127 10.36 15.86 1.48
CA HIS A 127 11.52 14.98 1.60
C HIS A 127 12.24 15.10 2.94
N GLU A 128 12.39 16.31 3.44
CA GLU A 128 13.01 16.60 4.74
C GLU A 128 12.28 15.95 5.94
N ASN A 129 11.02 15.55 5.75
CA ASN A 129 10.19 14.94 6.80
C ASN A 129 10.00 13.42 6.61
N GLN A 130 10.46 12.84 5.49
CA GLN A 130 10.24 11.43 5.20
C GLN A 130 11.00 10.51 6.17
N SER A 131 12.26 10.81 6.51
CA SER A 131 13.04 10.00 7.45
C SER A 131 12.37 9.93 8.82
N MET A 132 11.97 11.08 9.38
CA MET A 132 11.26 11.13 10.66
C MET A 132 9.88 10.44 10.60
N THR A 133 9.26 10.44 9.42
CA THR A 133 7.99 9.71 9.20
C THR A 133 8.23 8.21 9.20
N MET A 134 9.27 7.71 8.56
CA MET A 134 9.64 6.29 8.57
C MET A 134 9.90 5.80 9.99
N ASP A 135 10.67 6.53 10.78
CA ASP A 135 10.94 6.19 12.18
C ASP A 135 9.65 6.10 12.98
N TRP A 136 8.78 7.12 12.85
CA TRP A 136 7.50 7.15 13.55
C TRP A 136 6.59 5.99 13.16
N LEU A 137 6.48 5.67 11.86
CA LEU A 137 5.69 4.56 11.36
C LEU A 137 6.18 3.22 11.91
N LEU A 138 7.50 3.00 11.90
CA LEU A 138 8.10 1.79 12.45
C LEU A 138 7.85 1.64 13.95
N ASP A 139 8.01 2.71 14.73
CA ASP A 139 7.74 2.75 16.17
C ASP A 139 6.26 2.43 16.50
N HIS A 140 5.34 2.61 15.54
CA HIS A 140 3.92 2.32 15.67
C HIS A 140 3.49 1.04 14.93
N GLY A 141 4.45 0.17 14.58
CA GLY A 141 4.20 -1.16 14.02
C GLY A 141 3.96 -1.21 12.51
N VAL A 142 4.10 -0.10 11.80
CA VAL A 142 4.04 -0.08 10.33
C VAL A 142 5.42 -0.40 9.77
N GLN A 143 5.56 -1.59 9.20
CA GLN A 143 6.86 -2.12 8.73
C GLN A 143 7.03 -2.04 7.21
N ARG A 144 6.04 -1.52 6.48
CA ARG A 144 6.09 -1.47 5.02
C ARG A 144 5.54 -0.14 4.49
N ILE A 145 6.28 0.47 3.57
CA ILE A 145 5.88 1.70 2.88
C ILE A 145 5.91 1.46 1.39
N LEU A 146 4.76 1.68 0.74
CA LEU A 146 4.65 1.71 -0.72
C LEU A 146 4.96 3.12 -1.21
N THR A 147 5.95 3.25 -2.09
CA THR A 147 6.37 4.55 -2.63
C THR A 147 6.79 4.45 -4.10
N HIS A 148 6.59 5.52 -4.84
CA HIS A 148 7.10 5.72 -6.18
C HIS A 148 8.44 6.49 -6.19
N GLY A 149 8.81 7.08 -5.05
CA GLY A 149 9.95 7.99 -4.94
C GLY A 149 9.69 9.37 -5.52
N GLY A 150 8.42 9.75 -5.72
CA GLY A 150 8.02 11.04 -6.27
C GLY A 150 6.64 11.03 -6.90
N ALA A 151 6.30 12.03 -7.68
CA ALA A 151 4.98 12.13 -8.30
C ALA A 151 4.72 11.00 -9.30
N LEU A 152 3.57 10.32 -9.21
CA LEU A 152 3.16 9.23 -10.11
C LEU A 152 3.10 9.62 -11.60
N SER A 153 3.08 10.91 -11.91
CA SER A 153 3.16 11.41 -13.30
C SER A 153 4.56 11.27 -13.92
N GLN A 154 5.57 11.02 -13.09
CA GLN A 154 6.93 10.76 -13.54
C GLN A 154 7.11 9.28 -13.87
N SER A 155 8.11 8.97 -14.70
CA SER A 155 8.51 7.58 -14.93
C SER A 155 9.29 7.08 -13.70
N ILE A 156 9.13 5.80 -13.33
CA ILE A 156 9.88 5.22 -12.21
C ILE A 156 11.41 5.32 -12.43
N ASN A 157 11.87 5.33 -13.67
CA ASN A 157 13.29 5.53 -13.97
C ASN A 157 13.79 6.93 -13.57
N THR A 158 12.93 7.93 -13.55
CA THR A 158 13.29 9.29 -13.13
C THR A 158 13.25 9.49 -11.61
N THR A 159 12.59 8.60 -10.90
CA THR A 159 12.50 8.63 -9.42
C THR A 159 13.49 7.66 -8.73
N MET A 160 14.29 6.93 -9.51
CA MET A 160 15.22 5.91 -8.98
C MET A 160 16.20 6.45 -7.93
N ASP A 161 16.73 7.65 -8.11
CA ASP A 161 17.68 8.23 -7.15
C ASP A 161 17.01 8.52 -5.80
N TRP A 162 15.76 9.00 -5.82
CA TRP A 162 14.97 9.19 -4.60
C TRP A 162 14.60 7.86 -3.94
N LEU A 163 14.27 6.84 -4.72
CA LEU A 163 14.04 5.49 -4.19
C LEU A 163 15.29 4.93 -3.51
N LYS A 164 16.48 5.09 -4.12
CA LYS A 164 17.76 4.70 -3.52
C LYS A 164 18.01 5.44 -2.20
N GLU A 165 17.77 6.74 -2.17
CA GLU A 165 17.92 7.54 -0.96
C GLU A 165 16.93 7.13 0.13
N THR A 166 15.66 6.93 -0.22
CA THR A 166 14.62 6.46 0.71
C THR A 166 14.98 5.10 1.30
N ILE A 167 15.44 4.16 0.47
CA ILE A 167 15.87 2.83 0.92
C ILE A 167 17.10 2.92 1.83
N ALA A 168 18.08 3.76 1.48
CA ALA A 168 19.30 3.93 2.29
C ALA A 168 19.02 4.57 3.66
N ASN A 169 17.99 5.43 3.74
CA ASN A 169 17.59 6.12 4.96
C ASN A 169 16.52 5.36 5.76
N ALA A 170 16.00 4.23 5.23
CA ALA A 170 14.99 3.45 5.93
C ALA A 170 15.56 2.82 7.22
N PRO A 171 14.86 2.94 8.37
CA PRO A 171 15.30 2.33 9.60
C PRO A 171 15.27 0.80 9.49
N ALA A 172 16.15 0.13 10.26
CA ALA A 172 16.22 -1.33 10.28
C ALA A 172 14.86 -1.95 10.67
N GLY A 173 14.34 -2.84 9.85
CA GLY A 173 13.00 -3.44 10.01
C GLY A 173 11.90 -2.78 9.17
N MET A 174 12.19 -1.68 8.49
CA MET A 174 11.30 -1.07 7.52
C MET A 174 11.55 -1.65 6.12
N THR A 175 10.51 -2.11 5.45
CA THR A 175 10.54 -2.50 4.04
C THR A 175 10.04 -1.35 3.18
N ILE A 176 10.87 -0.88 2.26
CA ILE A 176 10.44 0.02 1.20
C ILE A 176 9.99 -0.82 0.02
N LEU A 177 8.75 -0.62 -0.41
CA LEU A 177 8.09 -1.35 -1.48
C LEU A 177 7.97 -0.42 -2.71
N PRO A 178 8.89 -0.46 -3.68
CA PRO A 178 8.80 0.38 -4.87
C PRO A 178 7.59 0.00 -5.72
N GLY A 179 6.82 1.03 -6.14
CA GLY A 179 5.63 0.86 -6.98
C GLY A 179 5.42 2.02 -7.94
N GLY A 180 4.32 1.97 -8.72
CA GLY A 180 4.05 2.98 -9.73
C GLY A 180 4.90 2.81 -10.99
N GLY A 181 4.35 2.14 -12.01
CA GLY A 181 5.07 1.85 -13.25
C GLY A 181 5.93 0.58 -13.24
N VAL A 182 5.96 -0.16 -12.12
CA VAL A 182 6.60 -1.50 -12.08
C VAL A 182 5.71 -2.53 -12.76
N ASN A 183 6.30 -3.36 -13.61
CA ASN A 183 5.63 -4.43 -14.33
C ASN A 183 6.59 -5.61 -14.59
N TYR A 184 6.09 -6.72 -15.13
CA TYR A 184 6.88 -7.93 -15.37
C TYR A 184 8.11 -7.73 -16.30
N GLU A 185 8.13 -6.67 -17.12
CA GLU A 185 9.24 -6.39 -18.04
C GLU A 185 10.40 -5.68 -17.32
N ASN A 186 10.09 -4.82 -16.34
CA ASN A 186 11.10 -4.00 -15.66
C ASN A 186 11.37 -4.42 -14.19
N ALA A 187 10.53 -5.27 -13.61
CA ALA A 187 10.62 -5.65 -12.19
C ALA A 187 12.00 -6.20 -11.81
N GLY A 188 12.56 -7.11 -12.61
CA GLY A 188 13.88 -7.68 -12.33
C GLY A 188 15.02 -6.66 -12.37
N ILE A 189 14.93 -5.69 -13.28
CA ILE A 189 15.91 -4.60 -13.40
C ILE A 189 15.83 -3.69 -12.17
N ILE A 190 14.61 -3.26 -11.81
CA ILE A 190 14.36 -2.37 -10.66
C ILE A 190 14.77 -3.06 -9.35
N ALA A 191 14.40 -4.34 -9.15
CA ALA A 191 14.78 -5.09 -7.96
C ALA A 191 16.30 -5.15 -7.78
N ASN A 192 17.03 -5.45 -8.85
CA ASN A 192 18.49 -5.51 -8.82
C ASN A 192 19.13 -4.14 -8.57
N GLU A 193 18.64 -3.09 -9.25
CA GLU A 193 19.21 -1.74 -9.13
C GLU A 193 18.97 -1.13 -7.75
N LEU A 194 17.82 -1.39 -7.15
CA LEU A 194 17.45 -0.93 -5.80
C LEU A 194 17.87 -1.90 -4.70
N SER A 195 18.34 -3.12 -5.05
CA SER A 195 18.66 -4.18 -4.09
C SER A 195 17.49 -4.51 -3.14
N VAL A 196 16.26 -4.54 -3.68
CA VAL A 196 15.03 -4.87 -2.94
C VAL A 196 14.49 -6.24 -3.34
N SER A 197 13.82 -6.90 -2.40
CA SER A 197 13.18 -8.20 -2.61
C SER A 197 11.68 -8.10 -2.89
N GLU A 198 11.05 -6.94 -2.63
CA GLU A 198 9.62 -6.74 -2.81
C GLU A 198 9.35 -5.57 -3.77
N LEU A 199 8.39 -5.75 -4.65
CA LEU A 199 7.95 -4.75 -5.62
C LEU A 199 6.42 -4.77 -5.73
N HIS A 200 5.84 -3.63 -6.11
CA HIS A 200 4.39 -3.48 -6.24
C HIS A 200 3.99 -3.01 -7.64
N GLY A 201 2.93 -3.60 -8.19
CA GLY A 201 2.38 -3.20 -9.49
C GLY A 201 1.13 -3.97 -9.89
N THR A 202 0.36 -3.40 -10.81
CA THR A 202 -0.85 -4.03 -11.35
C THR A 202 -0.53 -5.14 -12.37
N ARG A 203 0.64 -5.08 -13.02
CA ARG A 203 1.14 -6.03 -14.01
C ARG A 203 2.51 -6.55 -13.60
N ILE A 204 2.70 -6.81 -12.30
CA ILE A 204 4.01 -7.22 -11.75
C ILE A 204 4.42 -8.61 -12.24
N VAL A 205 3.46 -9.45 -12.62
CA VAL A 205 3.66 -10.76 -13.24
C VAL A 205 3.04 -10.77 -14.63
N LYS A 206 3.57 -11.62 -15.50
CA LYS A 206 3.00 -11.85 -16.84
C LYS A 206 1.82 -12.80 -16.65
N LEU A 207 0.62 -12.27 -16.87
CA LEU A 207 -0.59 -13.10 -16.88
C LEU A 207 -0.64 -13.91 -18.18
N VAL A 208 -0.94 -15.19 -18.07
CA VAL A 208 -1.01 -16.16 -19.21
C VAL A 208 -2.43 -16.16 -19.77
#